data_13734b9d4799a82b28630a55864df352
#
_entry.id   13734b9d4799a82b28630a55864df352
#
_cell.length_a   1.000
_cell.length_b   1.000
_cell.length_c   1.000
_cell.angle_alpha   90.00
_cell.angle_beta   90.00
_cell.angle_gamma   90.00
#
_symmetry.space_group_name_H-M   'P 1'
#
loop_
_entity.id
_entity.type
_entity.pdbx_description
1 polymer ?
#
loop_
_entity_poly.entity_id
_entity_poly.type
_entity_poly.pdbx_seq_one_letter_code
_entity_poly.pdbx_strand_id
1 'polypeptide(L)'
;MTFTAFIFTVLSLGLTLNVYFPVLRNARFMVYSFAIGWPAGELALQITVIEMLLAALLLIGGSFSGLIGFLALVTLFASWLALLHHHYQGRALGPLVEAALQKGLGQDYQATISPDLRGDLHSTPDFASQLRPFTRDKTGVTITKDIDYGHQGLKLDLYAADSRPASAPVLLHIHGGAWMYGDKAGQAVPLMLHMARLGWICCSVSYRLSPKATYPDHIIDCK
;
A
#
# COMPACT_ATOMS: atom_id res chain seq x y z
N MET A 1 -4.48 -22.19 29.55
CA MET A 1 -4.68 -21.57 28.22
C MET A 1 -5.42 -22.52 27.30
N THR A 2 -6.44 -22.03 26.57
CA THR A 2 -7.16 -22.86 25.58
C THR A 2 -6.32 -23.04 24.31
N PHE A 3 -6.66 -24.09 23.52
CA PHE A 3 -6.03 -24.33 22.20
C PHE A 3 -6.23 -23.15 21.23
N THR A 4 -7.41 -22.54 21.26
CA THR A 4 -7.71 -21.35 20.44
C THR A 4 -6.78 -20.18 20.76
N ALA A 5 -6.58 -19.87 22.05
CA ALA A 5 -5.67 -18.79 22.46
C ALA A 5 -4.21 -19.09 22.09
N PHE A 6 -3.81 -20.36 22.14
CA PHE A 6 -2.48 -20.78 21.69
C PHE A 6 -2.28 -20.53 20.20
N ILE A 7 -3.20 -21.01 19.34
CA ILE A 7 -3.12 -20.80 17.89
C ILE A 7 -3.11 -19.31 17.58
N PHE A 8 -4.00 -18.53 18.19
CA PHE A 8 -4.06 -17.08 18.00
C PHE A 8 -2.72 -16.41 18.31
N THR A 9 -2.10 -16.75 19.44
CA THR A 9 -0.80 -16.19 19.83
C THR A 9 0.31 -16.57 18.84
N VAL A 10 0.35 -17.81 18.39
CA VAL A 10 1.36 -18.28 17.42
C VAL A 10 1.18 -17.59 16.06
N LEU A 11 -0.06 -17.42 15.59
CA LEU A 11 -0.35 -16.74 14.34
C LEU A 11 0.00 -15.25 14.40
N SER A 12 -0.35 -14.55 15.49
CA SER A 12 0.01 -13.15 15.70
C SER A 12 1.52 -12.94 15.74
N LEU A 13 2.24 -13.77 16.50
CA LEU A 13 3.70 -13.75 16.55
C LEU A 13 4.31 -14.03 15.16
N GLY A 14 3.81 -15.06 14.47
CA GLY A 14 4.28 -15.44 13.13
C GLY A 14 4.07 -14.31 12.12
N LEU A 15 2.92 -13.63 12.18
CA LEU A 15 2.62 -12.46 11.35
C LEU A 15 3.61 -11.33 11.61
N THR A 16 3.83 -10.98 12.87
CA THR A 16 4.76 -9.93 13.28
C THR A 16 6.19 -10.25 12.86
N LEU A 17 6.65 -11.47 13.11
CA LEU A 17 7.97 -11.91 12.68
C LEU A 17 8.13 -11.85 11.16
N ASN A 18 7.09 -12.20 10.39
CA ASN A 18 7.15 -12.14 8.94
C ASN A 18 7.21 -10.70 8.40
N VAL A 19 6.66 -9.70 9.11
CA VAL A 19 6.83 -8.28 8.75
C VAL A 19 8.29 -7.85 8.88
N TYR A 20 8.99 -8.28 9.94
CA TYR A 20 10.38 -7.90 10.18
C TYR A 20 11.41 -8.77 9.48
N PHE A 21 11.10 -10.05 9.33
CA PHE A 21 12.00 -11.07 8.79
C PHE A 21 11.32 -11.87 7.68
N PRO A 22 10.99 -11.24 6.53
CA PRO A 22 10.33 -11.94 5.44
C PRO A 22 11.22 -13.06 4.87
N VAL A 23 10.61 -14.19 4.50
CA VAL A 23 11.32 -15.32 3.89
C VAL A 23 11.57 -15.03 2.42
N LEU A 24 12.77 -14.57 2.08
CA LEU A 24 13.15 -14.18 0.71
C LEU A 24 13.98 -15.23 -0.03
N ARG A 25 14.66 -16.13 0.71
CA ARG A 25 15.63 -17.07 0.13
C ARG A 25 15.04 -18.37 -0.42
N ASN A 26 13.80 -18.69 -0.08
CA ASN A 26 13.13 -19.90 -0.52
C ASN A 26 11.95 -19.53 -1.42
N ALA A 27 12.03 -19.84 -2.72
CA ALA A 27 11.04 -19.44 -3.73
C ALA A 27 9.61 -19.93 -3.41
N ARG A 28 9.46 -21.10 -2.76
CA ARG A 28 8.13 -21.63 -2.39
C ARG A 28 7.49 -20.82 -1.26
N PHE A 29 8.27 -20.47 -0.25
CA PHE A 29 7.78 -19.74 0.92
C PHE A 29 7.77 -18.22 0.71
N MET A 30 8.60 -17.70 -0.21
CA MET A 30 8.67 -16.28 -0.52
C MET A 30 7.31 -15.71 -0.93
N VAL A 31 6.56 -16.42 -1.78
CA VAL A 31 5.24 -15.97 -2.24
C VAL A 31 4.25 -15.86 -1.08
N TYR A 32 4.23 -16.85 -0.18
CA TYR A 32 3.37 -16.83 1.01
C TYR A 32 3.81 -15.74 2.00
N SER A 33 5.11 -15.65 2.25
CA SER A 33 5.69 -14.62 3.12
C SER A 33 5.37 -13.22 2.61
N PHE A 34 5.49 -12.97 1.31
CA PHE A 34 5.13 -11.71 0.67
C PHE A 34 3.61 -11.46 0.76
N ALA A 35 2.77 -12.43 0.38
CA ALA A 35 1.32 -12.26 0.34
C ALA A 35 0.71 -11.98 1.72
N ILE A 36 1.33 -12.47 2.80
CA ILE A 36 0.89 -12.26 4.17
C ILE A 36 1.59 -11.05 4.81
N GLY A 37 2.90 -10.93 4.63
CA GLY A 37 3.72 -9.92 5.30
C GLY A 37 3.51 -8.52 4.76
N TRP A 38 3.36 -8.36 3.45
CA TRP A 38 3.11 -7.05 2.86
C TRP A 38 1.81 -6.41 3.35
N PRO A 39 0.62 -7.05 3.25
CA PRO A 39 -0.59 -6.46 3.81
C PRO A 39 -0.52 -6.26 5.33
N ALA A 40 0.19 -7.13 6.04
CA ALA A 40 0.37 -6.99 7.49
C ALA A 40 1.22 -5.77 7.87
N GLY A 41 2.25 -5.47 7.10
CA GLY A 41 3.05 -4.26 7.29
C GLY A 41 2.28 -2.98 6.97
N GLU A 42 1.57 -2.95 5.84
CA GLU A 42 0.77 -1.80 5.42
C GLU A 42 -0.41 -1.51 6.36
N LEU A 43 -1.06 -2.56 6.88
CA LEU A 43 -2.22 -2.47 7.76
C LEU A 43 -1.87 -2.74 9.23
N ALA A 44 -0.62 -2.49 9.64
CA ALA A 44 -0.14 -2.83 10.97
C ALA A 44 -1.00 -2.22 12.10
N LEU A 45 -1.49 -0.99 11.95
CA LEU A 45 -2.38 -0.35 12.90
C LEU A 45 -3.72 -1.09 13.01
N GLN A 46 -4.37 -1.38 11.88
CA GLN A 46 -5.66 -2.04 11.81
C GLN A 46 -5.58 -3.47 12.35
N ILE A 47 -4.53 -4.20 11.99
CA ILE A 47 -4.28 -5.56 12.48
C ILE A 47 -4.08 -5.54 13.99
N THR A 48 -3.27 -4.63 14.52
CA THR A 48 -3.08 -4.49 15.97
C THR A 48 -4.41 -4.27 16.69
N VAL A 49 -5.28 -3.38 16.19
CA VAL A 49 -6.60 -3.12 16.81
C VAL A 49 -7.47 -4.37 16.76
N ILE A 50 -7.53 -5.07 15.62
CA ILE A 50 -8.32 -6.30 15.48
C ILE A 50 -7.79 -7.37 16.42
N GLU A 51 -6.49 -7.58 16.51
CA GLU A 51 -5.87 -8.55 17.39
C GLU A 51 -6.14 -8.24 18.88
N MET A 52 -6.07 -6.96 19.27
CA MET A 52 -6.42 -6.54 20.63
C MET A 52 -7.87 -6.83 20.98
N LEU A 53 -8.81 -6.59 20.07
CA LEU A 53 -10.22 -6.90 20.28
C LEU A 53 -10.46 -8.41 20.40
N LEU A 54 -9.82 -9.21 19.53
CA LEU A 54 -9.92 -10.67 19.60
C LEU A 54 -9.29 -11.23 20.89
N ALA A 55 -8.13 -10.71 21.29
CA ALA A 55 -7.50 -11.09 22.57
C ALA A 55 -8.37 -10.74 23.78
N ALA A 56 -9.01 -9.56 23.76
CA ALA A 56 -9.93 -9.17 24.83
C ALA A 56 -11.13 -10.12 24.93
N LEU A 57 -11.73 -10.51 23.81
CA LEU A 57 -12.81 -11.52 23.79
C LEU A 57 -12.35 -12.87 24.34
N LEU A 58 -11.17 -13.35 23.94
CA LEU A 58 -10.58 -14.59 24.44
C LEU A 58 -10.24 -14.51 25.94
N LEU A 59 -9.81 -13.34 26.41
CA LEU A 59 -9.51 -13.10 27.83
C LEU A 59 -10.79 -13.12 28.67
N ILE A 60 -11.86 -12.46 28.24
CA ILE A 60 -13.19 -12.48 28.89
C ILE A 60 -13.73 -13.93 28.93
N GLY A 61 -13.51 -14.71 27.88
CA GLY A 61 -13.85 -16.13 27.81
C GLY A 61 -12.94 -17.05 28.64
N GLY A 62 -12.01 -16.50 29.45
CA GLY A 62 -11.13 -17.30 30.33
C GLY A 62 -10.07 -18.12 29.60
N SER A 63 -9.78 -17.78 28.32
CA SER A 63 -8.88 -18.55 27.45
C SER A 63 -7.40 -18.46 27.84
N PHE A 64 -6.99 -17.41 28.54
CA PHE A 64 -5.63 -17.15 28.99
C PHE A 64 -5.45 -17.45 30.48
N SER A 65 -5.45 -18.71 30.88
CA SER A 65 -5.31 -19.14 32.26
C SER A 65 -3.90 -19.65 32.56
N GLY A 66 -3.48 -19.49 33.83
CA GLY A 66 -2.19 -19.98 34.34
C GLY A 66 -0.97 -19.28 33.72
N LEU A 67 0.21 -19.78 34.03
CA LEU A 67 1.51 -19.21 33.59
C LEU A 67 1.62 -19.15 32.05
N ILE A 68 1.18 -20.20 31.35
CA ILE A 68 1.24 -20.24 29.88
C ILE A 68 0.34 -19.17 29.26
N GLY A 69 -0.87 -18.96 29.83
CA GLY A 69 -1.77 -17.88 29.39
C GLY A 69 -1.17 -16.49 29.61
N PHE A 70 -0.51 -16.29 30.74
CA PHE A 70 0.21 -15.04 31.02
C PHE A 70 1.35 -14.81 30.01
N LEU A 71 2.18 -15.82 29.72
CA LEU A 71 3.26 -15.69 28.72
C LEU A 71 2.72 -15.42 27.32
N ALA A 72 1.57 -16.00 26.95
CA ALA A 72 0.90 -15.71 25.68
C ALA A 72 0.45 -14.25 25.59
N LEU A 73 -0.12 -13.68 26.65
CA LEU A 73 -0.50 -12.26 26.69
C LEU A 73 0.73 -11.34 26.57
N VAL A 74 1.84 -11.67 27.23
CA VAL A 74 3.11 -10.92 27.10
C VAL A 74 3.62 -10.98 25.67
N THR A 75 3.54 -12.14 25.01
CA THR A 75 3.93 -12.31 23.61
C THR A 75 3.07 -11.47 22.66
N LEU A 76 1.74 -11.50 22.86
CA LEU A 76 0.82 -10.67 22.08
C LEU A 76 1.12 -9.19 22.27
N PHE A 77 1.32 -8.74 23.49
CA PHE A 77 1.65 -7.36 23.78
C PHE A 77 2.96 -6.92 23.10
N ALA A 78 4.00 -7.75 23.16
CA ALA A 78 5.26 -7.49 22.45
C ALA A 78 5.06 -7.44 20.92
N SER A 79 4.23 -8.32 20.35
CA SER A 79 3.87 -8.31 18.92
C SER A 79 3.17 -7.01 18.52
N TRP A 80 2.21 -6.55 19.32
CA TRP A 80 1.50 -5.29 19.06
C TRP A 80 2.43 -4.07 19.14
N LEU A 81 3.33 -4.03 20.12
CA LEU A 81 4.33 -2.96 20.20
C LEU A 81 5.24 -2.97 18.98
N ALA A 82 5.64 -4.14 18.50
CA ALA A 82 6.43 -4.27 17.28
C ALA A 82 5.67 -3.77 16.04
N LEU A 83 4.42 -4.20 15.82
CA LEU A 83 3.60 -3.74 14.70
C LEU A 83 3.36 -2.22 14.75
N LEU A 84 3.08 -1.66 15.94
CA LEU A 84 2.94 -0.21 16.11
C LEU A 84 4.26 0.52 15.83
N HIS A 85 5.39 -0.02 16.28
CA HIS A 85 6.70 0.52 15.95
C HIS A 85 6.94 0.55 14.44
N HIS A 86 6.63 -0.56 13.74
CA HIS A 86 6.70 -0.62 12.28
C HIS A 86 5.84 0.46 11.61
N HIS A 87 4.60 0.64 12.06
CA HIS A 87 3.71 1.69 11.56
C HIS A 87 4.31 3.10 11.75
N TYR A 88 4.89 3.38 12.91
CA TYR A 88 5.50 4.69 13.19
C TYR A 88 6.81 4.92 12.44
N GLN A 89 7.57 3.86 12.15
CA GLN A 89 8.76 3.98 11.30
C GLN A 89 8.41 4.48 9.90
N GLY A 90 7.29 4.02 9.31
CA GLY A 90 6.81 4.53 8.03
C GLY A 90 6.58 6.05 8.03
N ARG A 91 6.09 6.62 9.13
CA ARG A 91 5.89 8.06 9.27
C ARG A 91 7.20 8.86 9.36
N ALA A 92 8.25 8.25 9.85
CA ALA A 92 9.58 8.89 9.97
C ALA A 92 10.32 9.00 8.64
N LEU A 93 9.80 8.41 7.55
CA LEU A 93 10.43 8.44 6.22
C LEU A 93 10.37 9.82 5.55
N GLY A 94 9.38 10.64 5.86
CA GLY A 94 9.23 11.97 5.25
C GLY A 94 10.48 12.84 5.33
N PRO A 95 11.05 13.07 6.53
CA PRO A 95 12.31 13.82 6.68
C PRO A 95 13.49 13.20 5.95
N LEU A 96 13.56 11.86 5.86
CA LEU A 96 14.63 11.16 5.15
C LEU A 96 14.54 11.41 3.64
N VAL A 97 13.33 11.34 3.08
CA VAL A 97 13.06 11.64 1.67
C VAL A 97 13.40 13.09 1.36
N GLU A 98 12.96 14.02 2.22
CA GLU A 98 13.24 15.45 2.07
C GLU A 98 14.76 15.73 2.09
N ALA A 99 15.50 15.14 3.02
CA ALA A 99 16.96 15.26 3.06
C ALA A 99 17.63 14.70 1.79
N ALA A 100 17.12 13.61 1.24
CA ALA A 100 17.61 13.05 -0.02
C ALA A 100 17.32 13.96 -1.22
N LEU A 101 16.13 14.58 -1.27
CA LEU A 101 15.77 15.55 -2.29
C LEU A 101 16.66 16.80 -2.22
N GLN A 102 16.87 17.37 -1.04
CA GLN A 102 17.76 18.50 -0.83
C GLN A 102 19.20 18.20 -1.24
N LYS A 103 19.67 16.99 -0.94
CA LYS A 103 21.01 16.55 -1.33
C LYS A 103 21.15 16.40 -2.86
N GLY A 104 20.12 15.92 -3.55
CA GLY A 104 20.13 15.66 -4.99
C GLY A 104 19.80 16.86 -5.85
N LEU A 105 18.89 17.71 -5.40
CA LEU A 105 18.33 18.83 -6.17
C LEU A 105 18.80 20.21 -5.70
N GLY A 106 19.46 20.28 -4.54
CA GLY A 106 19.87 21.53 -3.89
C GLY A 106 18.94 21.92 -2.73
N GLN A 107 19.48 22.68 -1.76
CA GLN A 107 18.75 23.11 -0.54
C GLN A 107 17.47 23.89 -0.89
N ASP A 108 17.51 24.68 -1.97
CA ASP A 108 16.42 25.57 -2.37
C ASP A 108 15.59 25.01 -3.52
N TYR A 109 15.62 23.68 -3.77
CA TYR A 109 14.91 23.07 -4.91
C TYR A 109 13.42 23.43 -4.94
N GLN A 110 12.78 23.58 -3.76
CA GLN A 110 11.37 23.97 -3.66
C GLN A 110 11.12 25.39 -4.22
N ALA A 111 12.13 26.27 -4.23
CA ALA A 111 12.01 27.61 -4.82
C ALA A 111 11.88 27.56 -6.35
N THR A 112 12.34 26.50 -6.99
CA THR A 112 12.20 26.27 -8.44
C THR A 112 10.82 25.76 -8.86
N ILE A 113 10.01 25.28 -7.89
CA ILE A 113 8.65 24.83 -8.14
C ILE A 113 7.75 26.07 -8.31
N SER A 114 6.89 26.05 -9.34
CA SER A 114 5.93 27.13 -9.56
C SER A 114 5.08 27.39 -8.30
N PRO A 115 4.83 28.66 -7.92
CA PRO A 115 4.03 29.01 -6.74
C PRO A 115 2.68 28.33 -6.72
N ASP A 116 2.04 28.14 -7.87
CA ASP A 116 0.72 27.51 -8.00
C ASP A 116 0.73 26.02 -7.60
N LEU A 117 1.90 25.38 -7.64
CA LEU A 117 2.09 23.97 -7.31
C LEU A 117 2.64 23.73 -5.89
N ARG A 118 2.97 24.80 -5.15
CA ARG A 118 3.58 24.67 -3.81
C ARG A 118 2.58 24.40 -2.71
N GLY A 119 1.28 24.64 -2.92
CA GLY A 119 0.26 24.64 -1.88
C GLY A 119 0.10 23.31 -1.14
N ASP A 120 0.37 22.17 -1.80
CA ASP A 120 0.10 20.83 -1.26
C ASP A 120 1.36 20.01 -0.95
N LEU A 121 2.55 20.61 -0.97
CA LEU A 121 3.83 19.91 -0.77
C LEU A 121 3.99 19.28 0.63
N HIS A 122 3.12 19.62 1.59
CA HIS A 122 3.25 19.20 2.99
C HIS A 122 1.99 18.52 3.54
N SER A 123 1.09 18.01 2.70
CA SER A 123 -0.10 17.30 3.18
C SER A 123 0.30 15.99 3.86
N THR A 124 0.24 15.95 5.18
CA THR A 124 0.33 14.69 5.93
C THR A 124 -1.01 13.99 5.89
N PRO A 125 -1.05 12.66 5.62
CA PRO A 125 -2.30 11.91 5.72
C PRO A 125 -2.91 12.08 7.11
N ASP A 126 -4.18 12.46 7.17
CA ASP A 126 -4.88 12.57 8.45
C ASP A 126 -5.14 11.20 9.07
N PHE A 127 -5.39 11.15 10.37
CA PHE A 127 -5.64 9.90 11.08
C PHE A 127 -6.92 9.22 10.59
N ALA A 128 -7.95 9.98 10.21
CA ALA A 128 -9.22 9.43 9.73
C ALA A 128 -9.06 8.72 8.38
N SER A 129 -8.22 9.24 7.50
CA SER A 129 -7.90 8.59 6.22
C SER A 129 -7.13 7.27 6.43
N GLN A 130 -6.26 7.20 7.45
CA GLN A 130 -5.53 5.98 7.80
C GLN A 130 -6.45 4.87 8.34
N LEU A 131 -7.51 5.24 9.07
CA LEU A 131 -8.52 4.28 9.53
C LEU A 131 -9.38 3.71 8.40
N ARG A 132 -9.38 4.35 7.22
CA ARG A 132 -10.17 3.97 6.05
C ARG A 132 -9.29 3.71 4.82
N PRO A 133 -8.33 2.77 4.87
CA PRO A 133 -7.30 2.58 3.84
C PRO A 133 -7.88 2.17 2.48
N PHE A 134 -9.11 1.65 2.45
CA PHE A 134 -9.79 1.25 1.21
C PHE A 134 -10.78 2.28 0.67
N THR A 135 -10.97 3.41 1.36
CA THR A 135 -11.85 4.47 0.89
C THR A 135 -11.16 5.23 -0.24
N ARG A 136 -11.86 5.37 -1.35
CA ARG A 136 -11.38 6.05 -2.55
C ARG A 136 -12.27 7.28 -2.79
N ASP A 137 -11.84 8.42 -2.29
CA ASP A 137 -12.50 9.68 -2.61
C ASP A 137 -12.25 10.03 -4.09
N LYS A 138 -13.31 10.19 -4.86
CA LYS A 138 -13.29 10.52 -6.29
C LYS A 138 -13.72 11.94 -6.58
N THR A 139 -13.96 12.74 -5.55
CA THR A 139 -14.47 14.10 -5.69
C THR A 139 -13.54 14.94 -6.58
N GLY A 140 -14.11 15.63 -7.56
CA GLY A 140 -13.37 16.51 -8.48
C GLY A 140 -12.52 15.79 -9.53
N VAL A 141 -12.68 14.45 -9.67
CA VAL A 141 -11.94 13.66 -10.67
C VAL A 141 -12.91 12.86 -11.53
N THR A 142 -12.89 13.12 -12.82
CA THR A 142 -13.58 12.31 -13.82
C THR A 142 -12.72 11.10 -14.18
N ILE A 143 -13.32 9.91 -14.15
CA ILE A 143 -12.68 8.65 -14.52
C ILE A 143 -13.34 8.12 -15.78
N THR A 144 -12.63 8.16 -16.90
CA THR A 144 -13.06 7.54 -18.16
C THR A 144 -12.43 6.17 -18.26
N LYS A 145 -13.28 5.14 -18.25
CA LYS A 145 -12.83 3.74 -18.24
C LYS A 145 -12.84 3.12 -19.63
N ASP A 146 -12.03 2.09 -19.77
CA ASP A 146 -12.05 1.17 -20.90
C ASP A 146 -11.85 1.84 -22.26
N ILE A 147 -11.02 2.89 -22.29
CA ILE A 147 -10.61 3.54 -23.53
C ILE A 147 -9.71 2.56 -24.31
N ASP A 148 -10.07 2.29 -25.56
CA ASP A 148 -9.23 1.47 -26.44
C ASP A 148 -7.91 2.20 -26.74
N TYR A 149 -6.81 1.47 -26.64
CA TYR A 149 -5.52 1.96 -27.08
C TYR A 149 -4.72 0.86 -27.79
N GLY A 150 -3.90 1.25 -28.75
CA GLY A 150 -3.10 0.29 -29.51
C GLY A 150 -3.95 -0.72 -30.29
N HIS A 151 -3.55 -1.98 -30.26
CA HIS A 151 -4.19 -3.12 -30.95
C HIS A 151 -4.49 -4.24 -29.94
N GLN A 152 -5.25 -5.22 -30.37
CA GLN A 152 -5.60 -6.42 -29.60
C GLN A 152 -6.56 -6.19 -28.41
N GLY A 153 -7.37 -5.13 -28.45
CA GLY A 153 -8.39 -4.87 -27.44
C GLY A 153 -7.82 -4.45 -26.08
N LEU A 154 -6.62 -3.87 -26.07
CA LEU A 154 -6.03 -3.29 -24.86
C LEU A 154 -6.80 -2.04 -24.44
N LYS A 155 -6.99 -1.91 -23.13
CA LYS A 155 -7.77 -0.85 -22.53
C LYS A 155 -6.96 -0.05 -21.54
N LEU A 156 -7.25 1.24 -21.44
CA LEU A 156 -6.74 2.09 -20.37
C LEU A 156 -7.90 2.78 -19.63
N ASP A 157 -7.64 3.14 -18.38
CA ASP A 157 -8.49 4.04 -17.59
C ASP A 157 -7.79 5.38 -17.44
N LEU A 158 -8.51 6.47 -17.65
CA LEU A 158 -8.00 7.83 -17.58
C LEU A 158 -8.64 8.53 -16.38
N TYR A 159 -7.79 9.13 -15.54
CA TYR A 159 -8.17 9.95 -14.40
C TYR A 159 -7.74 11.38 -14.65
N ALA A 160 -8.66 12.32 -14.59
CA ALA A 160 -8.37 13.72 -14.79
C ALA A 160 -9.31 14.60 -13.96
N ALA A 161 -8.81 15.75 -13.48
CA ALA A 161 -9.68 16.74 -12.86
C ALA A 161 -10.64 17.33 -13.90
N ASP A 162 -11.81 17.76 -13.45
CA ASP A 162 -12.82 18.42 -14.29
C ASP A 162 -12.28 19.76 -14.84
N SER A 163 -11.47 20.45 -14.04
CA SER A 163 -10.70 21.62 -14.47
C SER A 163 -9.21 21.29 -14.42
N ARG A 164 -8.52 21.36 -15.56
CA ARG A 164 -7.08 21.09 -15.66
C ARG A 164 -6.42 22.04 -16.66
N PRO A 165 -5.11 22.32 -16.51
CA PRO A 165 -4.37 23.14 -17.48
C PRO A 165 -4.28 22.43 -18.83
N ALA A 166 -4.21 23.20 -19.92
CA ALA A 166 -4.07 22.65 -21.28
C ALA A 166 -2.76 21.85 -21.45
N SER A 167 -1.72 22.21 -20.70
CA SER A 167 -0.40 21.55 -20.68
C SER A 167 -0.22 20.64 -19.46
N ALA A 168 -1.27 19.89 -19.09
CA ALA A 168 -1.23 18.99 -17.93
C ALA A 168 -0.14 17.93 -18.10
N PRO A 169 0.67 17.67 -17.06
CA PRO A 169 1.61 16.56 -17.07
C PRO A 169 0.87 15.21 -17.06
N VAL A 170 1.52 14.17 -17.59
CA VAL A 170 0.93 12.84 -17.72
C VAL A 170 1.65 11.86 -16.80
N LEU A 171 0.88 11.10 -16.01
CA LEU A 171 1.33 9.96 -15.23
C LEU A 171 0.85 8.67 -15.91
N LEU A 172 1.79 7.84 -16.37
CA LEU A 172 1.48 6.50 -16.88
C LEU A 172 1.66 5.47 -15.77
N HIS A 173 0.59 4.78 -15.40
CA HIS A 173 0.61 3.67 -14.45
C HIS A 173 0.56 2.33 -15.20
N ILE A 174 1.55 1.50 -14.96
CA ILE A 174 1.65 0.11 -15.42
C ILE A 174 1.54 -0.78 -14.19
N HIS A 175 0.46 -1.57 -14.09
CA HIS A 175 0.21 -2.36 -12.90
C HIS A 175 1.23 -3.49 -12.70
N GLY A 176 1.50 -3.83 -11.44
CA GLY A 176 2.30 -4.98 -11.05
C GLY A 176 1.52 -6.29 -11.14
N GLY A 177 2.20 -7.43 -10.87
CA GLY A 177 1.59 -8.77 -10.86
C GLY A 177 2.45 -9.81 -11.57
N ALA A 178 3.77 -9.62 -11.60
CA ALA A 178 4.75 -10.54 -12.20
C ALA A 178 4.41 -10.89 -13.67
N TRP A 179 3.78 -9.96 -14.39
CA TRP A 179 3.29 -10.13 -15.77
C TRP A 179 2.24 -11.24 -15.94
N MET A 180 1.76 -11.84 -14.86
CA MET A 180 0.80 -12.95 -14.86
C MET A 180 -0.56 -12.56 -14.29
N TYR A 181 -0.60 -11.55 -13.41
CA TYR A 181 -1.79 -11.14 -12.66
C TYR A 181 -1.93 -9.63 -12.66
N GLY A 182 -3.11 -9.17 -12.23
CA GLY A 182 -3.41 -7.76 -12.06
C GLY A 182 -4.22 -7.17 -13.21
N ASP A 183 -4.67 -5.96 -12.99
CA ASP A 183 -5.39 -5.17 -13.98
C ASP A 183 -5.18 -3.66 -13.72
N LYS A 184 -5.57 -2.85 -14.69
CA LYS A 184 -5.48 -1.38 -14.65
C LYS A 184 -6.30 -0.70 -13.55
N ALA A 185 -7.31 -1.38 -12.98
CA ALA A 185 -8.23 -0.81 -11.99
C ALA A 185 -7.85 -1.18 -10.54
N GLY A 186 -6.97 -2.17 -10.34
CA GLY A 186 -6.68 -2.76 -9.04
C GLY A 186 -5.66 -2.00 -8.20
N GLN A 187 -4.70 -1.31 -8.85
CA GLN A 187 -3.52 -0.75 -8.16
C GLN A 187 -3.39 0.76 -8.38
N ALA A 188 -2.67 1.43 -7.46
CA ALA A 188 -2.30 2.85 -7.50
C ALA A 188 -3.48 3.84 -7.66
N VAL A 189 -4.73 3.43 -7.47
CA VAL A 189 -5.91 4.31 -7.60
C VAL A 189 -5.83 5.54 -6.68
N PRO A 190 -5.43 5.44 -5.39
CA PRO A 190 -5.25 6.61 -4.54
C PRO A 190 -4.24 7.61 -5.09
N LEU A 191 -3.11 7.11 -5.63
CA LEU A 191 -2.09 7.96 -6.27
C LEU A 191 -2.66 8.67 -7.50
N MET A 192 -3.35 7.95 -8.38
CA MET A 192 -3.93 8.53 -9.59
C MET A 192 -5.01 9.58 -9.27
N LEU A 193 -5.85 9.34 -8.26
CA LEU A 193 -6.84 10.30 -7.80
C LEU A 193 -6.18 11.55 -7.20
N HIS A 194 -5.12 11.38 -6.41
CA HIS A 194 -4.37 12.49 -5.84
C HIS A 194 -3.71 13.34 -6.92
N MET A 195 -2.97 12.73 -7.84
CA MET A 195 -2.28 13.43 -8.91
C MET A 195 -3.26 14.11 -9.88
N ALA A 196 -4.40 13.47 -10.16
CA ALA A 196 -5.44 14.08 -10.99
C ALA A 196 -6.00 15.37 -10.37
N ARG A 197 -6.23 15.39 -9.04
CA ARG A 197 -6.65 16.63 -8.33
C ARG A 197 -5.60 17.74 -8.41
N LEU A 198 -4.32 17.38 -8.49
CA LEU A 198 -3.21 18.31 -8.71
C LEU A 198 -3.08 18.76 -10.19
N GLY A 199 -4.04 18.42 -11.04
CA GLY A 199 -4.09 18.82 -12.43
C GLY A 199 -3.35 17.91 -13.41
N TRP A 200 -2.89 16.74 -12.97
CA TRP A 200 -2.28 15.74 -13.85
C TRP A 200 -3.33 14.94 -14.62
N ILE A 201 -2.95 14.40 -15.75
CA ILE A 201 -3.69 13.35 -16.44
C ILE A 201 -3.04 12.02 -16.09
N CYS A 202 -3.78 11.11 -15.43
CA CYS A 202 -3.24 9.82 -15.06
C CYS A 202 -3.87 8.72 -15.92
N CYS A 203 -3.04 7.93 -16.57
CA CYS A 203 -3.44 6.80 -17.42
C CYS A 203 -3.01 5.51 -16.78
N SER A 204 -3.95 4.61 -16.50
CA SER A 204 -3.66 3.25 -16.06
C SER A 204 -3.94 2.29 -17.19
N VAL A 205 -2.91 1.59 -17.65
CA VAL A 205 -2.98 0.73 -18.84
C VAL A 205 -3.08 -0.75 -18.47
N SER A 206 -3.87 -1.52 -19.24
CA SER A 206 -3.76 -2.97 -19.27
C SER A 206 -2.70 -3.37 -20.30
N TYR A 207 -2.09 -4.50 -20.10
CA TYR A 207 -1.19 -5.13 -21.05
C TYR A 207 -1.45 -6.63 -21.07
N ARG A 208 -1.06 -7.33 -22.14
CA ARG A 208 -1.22 -8.79 -22.24
C ARG A 208 -0.43 -9.49 -21.16
N LEU A 209 -1.03 -10.53 -20.57
CA LEU A 209 -0.45 -11.27 -19.44
C LEU A 209 0.03 -12.66 -19.90
N SER A 210 1.05 -13.16 -19.23
CA SER A 210 1.50 -14.54 -19.37
C SER A 210 0.44 -15.53 -18.83
N PRO A 211 0.32 -16.77 -19.38
CA PRO A 211 1.16 -17.33 -20.43
C PRO A 211 0.75 -16.98 -21.87
N LYS A 212 -0.33 -16.20 -22.08
CA LYS A 212 -0.83 -15.84 -23.42
C LYS A 212 0.13 -14.92 -24.17
N ALA A 213 0.92 -14.14 -23.46
CA ALA A 213 1.96 -13.26 -23.98
C ALA A 213 3.26 -13.49 -23.22
N THR A 214 4.39 -13.20 -23.86
CA THR A 214 5.73 -13.32 -23.29
C THR A 214 6.54 -12.08 -23.61
N TYR A 215 7.71 -11.92 -23.00
CA TYR A 215 8.63 -10.85 -23.41
C TYR A 215 8.98 -11.00 -24.91
N PRO A 216 8.94 -9.92 -25.72
CA PRO A 216 8.77 -8.50 -25.35
C PRO A 216 7.33 -7.96 -25.43
N ASP A 217 6.31 -8.79 -25.62
CA ASP A 217 4.91 -8.35 -25.82
C ASP A 217 4.45 -7.36 -24.74
N HIS A 218 4.75 -7.64 -23.47
CA HIS A 218 4.34 -6.79 -22.34
C HIS A 218 4.85 -5.35 -22.47
N ILE A 219 6.10 -5.19 -22.90
CA ILE A 219 6.70 -3.84 -23.06
C ILE A 219 6.24 -3.17 -24.36
N ILE A 220 5.94 -3.96 -25.38
CA ILE A 220 5.37 -3.42 -26.64
C ILE A 220 3.99 -2.86 -26.38
N ASP A 221 3.17 -3.53 -25.58
CA ASP A 221 1.83 -3.10 -25.24
C ASP A 221 1.83 -1.81 -24.39
N CYS A 222 2.88 -1.57 -23.60
CA CYS A 222 3.00 -0.38 -22.75
C CYS A 222 3.65 0.83 -23.45
N LYS A 223 4.15 0.67 -24.68
CA LYS A 223 4.73 1.76 -25.48
C LYS A 223 3.70 2.44 -26.35
#